data_0d92db364c86bb62c8368a7885d25a81
#
_entry.id   0d92db364c86bb62c8368a7885d25a81
#
_cell.length_a   1.000
_cell.length_b   1.000
_cell.length_c   1.000
_cell.angle_alpha   90.00
_cell.angle_beta   90.00
_cell.angle_gamma   90.00
#
_symmetry.space_group_name_H-M   'P 1'
#
loop_
_entity.id
_entity.type
_entity.pdbx_description
1 polymer ?
#
loop_
_entity_poly.entity_id
_entity_poly.type
_entity_poly.pdbx_seq_one_letter_code
_entity_poly.pdbx_strand_id
1 'polypeptide(L)'
;MLNREVLSSGTAEGIDIAIFLAAIMSDTNSFYYCDEHFSYIQTDIEKRIFGIMADYLKENEQLIFTTHNTDMLDLNLPKHSFAFLRKTVEDGEPQQSVIFASELLKRNTDSIRCAVENDVFESIPNDSLLDSLEKEWNDD
;
A
#
# COMPACT_ATOMS: atom_id res chain seq x y z
N MET A 1 20.70 -24.44 -5.09
CA MET A 1 20.42 -23.24 -4.32
C MET A 1 20.65 -22.05 -5.22
N LEU A 2 19.59 -21.30 -5.61
CA LEU A 2 19.76 -20.10 -6.43
C LEU A 2 20.49 -19.03 -5.60
N ASN A 3 21.63 -18.57 -6.09
CA ASN A 3 22.36 -17.51 -5.41
C ASN A 3 21.66 -16.16 -5.72
N ARG A 4 20.92 -15.62 -4.74
CA ARG A 4 20.17 -14.36 -4.88
C ARG A 4 21.06 -13.16 -5.24
N GLU A 5 22.34 -13.19 -4.90
CA GLU A 5 23.30 -12.11 -5.18
C GLU A 5 23.59 -11.92 -6.70
N VAL A 6 23.21 -12.89 -7.53
CA VAL A 6 23.42 -12.87 -9.00
C VAL A 6 22.17 -12.39 -9.74
N LEU A 7 21.02 -12.28 -9.07
CA LEU A 7 19.76 -11.90 -9.69
C LEU A 7 19.57 -10.39 -9.67
N SER A 8 18.92 -9.84 -10.71
CA SER A 8 18.44 -8.46 -10.66
C SER A 8 17.36 -8.32 -9.58
N SER A 9 17.19 -7.11 -9.02
CA SER A 9 16.18 -6.84 -7.98
C SER A 9 14.78 -7.29 -8.42
N GLY A 10 14.37 -6.97 -9.65
CA GLY A 10 13.08 -7.39 -10.19
C GLY A 10 12.93 -8.90 -10.35
N THR A 11 14.02 -9.62 -10.69
CA THR A 11 13.97 -11.09 -10.77
C THR A 11 13.86 -11.72 -9.38
N ALA A 12 14.58 -11.19 -8.39
CA ALA A 12 14.49 -11.66 -7.02
C ALA A 12 13.08 -11.44 -6.44
N GLU A 13 12.51 -10.26 -6.65
CA GLU A 13 11.16 -9.91 -6.26
C GLU A 13 10.10 -10.81 -6.95
N GLY A 14 10.26 -11.07 -8.25
CA GLY A 14 9.37 -11.97 -8.99
C GLY A 14 9.34 -13.39 -8.40
N ILE A 15 10.48 -13.89 -7.90
CA ILE A 15 10.55 -15.19 -7.21
C ILE A 15 9.80 -15.14 -5.87
N ASP A 16 10.00 -14.08 -5.09
CA ASP A 16 9.31 -13.91 -3.79
C ASP A 16 7.79 -13.82 -3.97
N ILE A 17 7.33 -13.11 -5.00
CA ILE A 17 5.90 -13.04 -5.37
C ILE A 17 5.36 -14.42 -5.79
N ALA A 18 6.11 -15.16 -6.59
CA ALA A 18 5.69 -16.52 -7.00
C ALA A 18 5.55 -17.46 -5.80
N ILE A 19 6.48 -17.37 -4.83
CA ILE A 19 6.40 -18.15 -3.59
C ILE A 19 5.18 -17.73 -2.77
N PHE A 20 4.90 -16.43 -2.67
CA PHE A 20 3.77 -15.88 -1.95
C PHE A 20 2.43 -16.32 -2.57
N LEU A 21 2.30 -16.23 -3.90
CA LEU A 21 1.14 -16.74 -4.63
C LEU A 21 0.95 -18.25 -4.41
N ALA A 22 2.03 -19.02 -4.48
CA ALA A 22 1.96 -20.47 -4.23
C ALA A 22 1.48 -20.77 -2.79
N ALA A 23 1.86 -19.97 -1.82
CA ALA A 23 1.40 -20.11 -0.43
C ALA A 23 -0.11 -19.83 -0.30
N ILE A 24 -0.63 -18.76 -0.93
CA ILE A 24 -2.08 -18.49 -0.96
C ILE A 24 -2.84 -19.62 -1.65
N MET A 25 -2.35 -20.08 -2.80
CA MET A 25 -3.00 -21.14 -3.57
C MET A 25 -2.98 -22.50 -2.86
N SER A 26 -2.01 -22.75 -1.97
CA SER A 26 -1.86 -24.03 -1.27
C SER A 26 -2.76 -24.18 -0.05
N ASP A 27 -3.49 -23.15 0.36
CA ASP A 27 -4.44 -23.17 1.48
C ASP A 27 -3.80 -23.63 2.82
N THR A 28 -2.57 -23.21 3.05
CA THR A 28 -1.83 -23.65 4.24
C THR A 28 -1.87 -22.68 5.41
N ASN A 29 -2.26 -21.43 5.15
CA ASN A 29 -2.27 -20.36 6.14
C ASN A 29 -3.62 -19.63 6.10
N SER A 30 -4.01 -19.05 7.23
CA SER A 30 -5.20 -18.20 7.33
C SER A 30 -4.89 -16.69 7.31
N PHE A 31 -3.61 -16.33 7.32
CA PHE A 31 -3.17 -14.93 7.34
C PHE A 31 -1.93 -14.75 6.46
N TYR A 32 -1.98 -13.74 5.60
CA TYR A 32 -0.91 -13.35 4.69
C TYR A 32 -0.59 -11.88 4.86
N TYR A 33 0.69 -11.54 4.93
CA TYR A 33 1.17 -10.17 5.03
C TYR A 33 2.20 -9.89 3.94
N CYS A 34 1.91 -8.92 3.10
CA CYS A 34 2.76 -8.49 1.99
C CYS A 34 3.10 -7.01 2.17
N ASP A 35 4.36 -6.72 2.52
CA ASP A 35 4.84 -5.39 2.87
C ASP A 35 5.69 -4.81 1.75
N GLU A 36 5.12 -3.89 0.99
CA GLU A 36 5.78 -3.14 -0.10
C GLU A 36 6.61 -3.98 -1.09
N HIS A 37 6.22 -5.25 -1.31
CA HIS A 37 6.99 -6.22 -2.08
C HIS A 37 6.95 -6.01 -3.60
N PHE A 38 6.32 -4.94 -4.10
CA PHE A 38 6.11 -4.70 -5.52
C PHE A 38 6.84 -3.45 -6.03
N SER A 39 7.85 -2.97 -5.30
CA SER A 39 8.53 -1.71 -5.58
C SER A 39 9.30 -1.67 -6.92
N TYR A 40 9.67 -2.84 -7.46
CA TYR A 40 10.41 -2.97 -8.71
C TYR A 40 9.56 -3.52 -9.86
N ILE A 41 8.24 -3.62 -9.68
CA ILE A 41 7.29 -4.14 -10.66
C ILE A 41 6.46 -3.01 -11.25
N GLN A 42 6.11 -3.13 -12.53
CA GLN A 42 5.22 -2.17 -13.17
C GLN A 42 3.83 -2.21 -12.50
N THR A 43 3.24 -1.04 -12.31
CA THR A 43 1.93 -0.84 -11.65
C THR A 43 0.81 -1.75 -12.19
N ASP A 44 0.72 -1.93 -13.50
CA ASP A 44 -0.32 -2.77 -14.10
C ASP A 44 -0.13 -4.25 -13.73
N ILE A 45 1.11 -4.69 -13.59
CA ILE A 45 1.45 -6.06 -13.17
C ILE A 45 1.14 -6.22 -11.69
N GLU A 46 1.48 -5.25 -10.85
CA GLU A 46 1.15 -5.22 -9.42
C GLU A 46 -0.35 -5.38 -9.20
N LYS A 47 -1.18 -4.54 -9.85
CA LYS A 47 -2.64 -4.62 -9.79
C LYS A 47 -3.17 -6.00 -10.17
N ARG A 48 -2.61 -6.57 -11.24
CA ARG A 48 -3.04 -7.89 -11.73
C ARG A 48 -2.68 -9.01 -10.78
N ILE A 49 -1.48 -8.98 -10.21
CA ILE A 49 -1.02 -9.96 -9.23
C ILE A 49 -1.86 -9.85 -7.96
N PHE A 50 -2.09 -8.63 -7.46
CA PHE A 50 -2.96 -8.41 -6.31
C PHE A 50 -4.37 -8.96 -6.56
N GLY A 51 -4.95 -8.71 -7.75
CA GLY A 51 -6.25 -9.26 -8.13
C GLY A 51 -6.28 -10.79 -8.04
N ILE A 52 -5.24 -11.45 -8.57
CA ILE A 52 -5.09 -12.91 -8.45
C ILE A 52 -5.02 -13.34 -6.98
N MET A 53 -4.22 -12.66 -6.15
CA MET A 53 -4.13 -12.96 -4.72
C MET A 53 -5.49 -12.86 -4.03
N ALA A 54 -6.24 -11.78 -4.31
CA ALA A 54 -7.56 -11.55 -3.73
C ALA A 54 -8.59 -12.60 -4.17
N ASP A 55 -8.55 -13.02 -5.45
CA ASP A 55 -9.47 -14.03 -6.00
C ASP A 55 -9.24 -15.44 -5.42
N TYR A 56 -8.00 -15.74 -5.00
CA TYR A 56 -7.66 -17.03 -4.41
C TYR A 56 -7.88 -17.10 -2.90
N LEU A 57 -8.10 -15.97 -2.22
CA LEU A 57 -8.40 -15.95 -0.78
C LEU A 57 -9.74 -16.62 -0.50
N LYS A 58 -9.77 -17.43 0.55
CA LYS A 58 -10.97 -18.10 1.03
C LYS A 58 -11.63 -17.32 2.17
N GLU A 59 -12.85 -17.72 2.53
CA GLU A 59 -13.67 -17.03 3.56
C GLU A 59 -12.98 -16.89 4.92
N ASN A 60 -12.06 -17.80 5.26
CA ASN A 60 -11.34 -17.80 6.53
C ASN A 60 -9.91 -17.27 6.44
N GLU A 61 -9.56 -16.65 5.30
CA GLU A 61 -8.23 -16.12 5.04
C GLU A 61 -8.23 -14.61 4.98
N GLN A 62 -7.13 -14.01 5.41
CA GLN A 62 -6.92 -12.58 5.37
C GLN A 62 -5.59 -12.26 4.71
N LEU A 63 -5.61 -11.33 3.77
CA LEU A 63 -4.43 -10.70 3.19
C LEU A 63 -4.35 -9.26 3.64
N ILE A 64 -3.22 -8.88 4.23
CA ILE A 64 -2.83 -7.48 4.40
C ILE A 64 -1.74 -7.19 3.38
N PHE A 65 -2.00 -6.18 2.56
CA PHE A 65 -1.11 -5.74 1.50
C PHE A 65 -0.83 -4.25 1.69
N THR A 66 0.44 -3.90 1.94
CA THR A 66 0.85 -2.50 2.06
C THR A 66 1.54 -2.03 0.79
N THR A 67 1.22 -0.81 0.36
CA THR A 67 1.81 -0.19 -0.82
C THR A 67 1.71 1.33 -0.72
N HIS A 68 2.66 2.02 -1.32
CA HIS A 68 2.59 3.47 -1.57
C HIS A 68 2.08 3.78 -2.99
N ASN A 69 1.75 2.76 -3.79
CA ASN A 69 1.23 2.92 -5.14
C ASN A 69 -0.24 3.36 -5.13
N THR A 70 -0.48 4.63 -5.44
CA THR A 70 -1.83 5.22 -5.46
C THR A 70 -2.73 4.64 -6.55
N ASP A 71 -2.18 3.99 -7.57
CA ASP A 71 -3.00 3.33 -8.60
C ASP A 71 -3.77 2.11 -8.08
N MET A 72 -3.37 1.57 -6.92
CA MET A 72 -4.14 0.53 -6.23
C MET A 72 -5.51 1.03 -5.73
N LEU A 73 -5.70 2.35 -5.59
CA LEU A 73 -6.98 2.96 -5.22
C LEU A 73 -8.07 2.80 -6.30
N ASP A 74 -7.68 2.47 -7.53
CA ASP A 74 -8.62 2.20 -8.64
C ASP A 74 -9.14 0.78 -8.66
N LEU A 75 -8.67 -0.08 -7.76
CA LEU A 75 -9.18 -1.44 -7.64
C LEU A 75 -10.64 -1.41 -7.17
N ASN A 76 -11.46 -2.24 -7.79
CA ASN A 76 -12.88 -2.36 -7.44
C ASN A 76 -13.05 -3.19 -6.16
N LEU A 77 -12.53 -2.67 -5.06
CA LEU A 77 -12.65 -3.28 -3.73
C LEU A 77 -13.63 -2.49 -2.86
N PRO A 78 -14.27 -3.13 -1.86
CA PRO A 78 -15.08 -2.44 -0.89
C PRO A 78 -14.27 -1.41 -0.10
N LYS A 79 -14.86 -0.25 0.23
CA LYS A 79 -14.17 0.83 0.96
C LYS A 79 -13.56 0.39 2.29
N HIS A 80 -14.14 -0.56 2.96
CA HIS A 80 -13.61 -1.10 4.22
C HIS A 80 -12.32 -1.92 4.03
N SER A 81 -11.95 -2.26 2.78
CA SER A 81 -10.68 -2.94 2.48
C SER A 81 -9.50 -1.96 2.38
N PHE A 82 -9.76 -0.66 2.34
CA PHE A 82 -8.71 0.36 2.28
C PHE A 82 -8.48 0.98 3.63
N ALA A 83 -7.25 0.88 4.12
CA ALA A 83 -6.80 1.50 5.36
C ALA A 83 -5.63 2.45 5.06
N PHE A 84 -5.65 3.64 5.65
CA PHE A 84 -4.63 4.66 5.50
C PHE A 84 -3.89 4.84 6.81
N LEU A 85 -2.56 4.77 6.74
CA LEU A 85 -1.68 5.13 7.84
C LEU A 85 -1.52 6.65 7.83
N ARG A 86 -1.82 7.30 8.93
CA ARG A 86 -1.59 8.73 9.07
C ARG A 86 -0.69 9.03 10.26
N LYS A 87 0.08 10.09 10.13
CA LYS A 87 0.93 10.62 11.18
C LYS A 87 0.49 12.05 11.48
N THR A 88 0.04 12.26 12.70
CA THR A 88 -0.31 13.59 13.21
C THR A 88 0.64 14.00 14.32
N VAL A 89 0.65 15.27 14.68
CA VAL A 89 1.38 15.78 15.85
C VAL A 89 0.36 16.35 16.82
N GLU A 90 0.24 15.76 18.00
CA GLU A 90 -0.63 16.22 19.06
C GLU A 90 0.25 16.60 20.28
N ASP A 91 0.07 17.80 20.80
CA ASP A 91 0.87 18.34 21.93
C ASP A 91 2.40 18.27 21.72
N GLY A 92 2.86 18.34 20.45
CA GLY A 92 4.28 18.24 20.10
C GLY A 92 4.81 16.80 19.97
N GLU A 93 3.98 15.81 20.22
CA GLU A 93 4.36 14.39 20.11
C GLU A 93 3.77 13.76 18.83
N PRO A 94 4.57 12.96 18.09
CA PRO A 94 4.09 12.29 16.90
C PRO A 94 3.11 11.16 17.27
N GLN A 95 1.90 11.24 16.73
CA GLN A 95 0.88 10.21 16.85
C GLN A 95 0.73 9.47 15.51
N GLN A 96 0.53 8.16 15.58
CA GLN A 96 0.24 7.34 14.41
C GLN A 96 -1.11 6.68 14.58
N SER A 97 -1.92 6.71 13.53
CA SER A 97 -3.23 6.08 13.53
C SER A 97 -3.54 5.44 12.19
N VAL A 98 -4.48 4.51 12.21
CA VAL A 98 -5.03 3.87 11.01
C VAL A 98 -6.46 4.32 10.86
N ILE A 99 -6.83 4.74 9.64
CA ILE A 99 -8.20 5.14 9.32
C ILE A 99 -8.69 4.34 8.11
N PHE A 100 -9.86 3.76 8.18
CA PHE A 100 -10.46 3.05 7.06
C PHE A 100 -11.23 4.03 6.16
N ALA A 101 -11.14 3.81 4.84
CA ALA A 101 -11.88 4.65 3.88
C ALA A 101 -13.39 4.66 4.17
N SER A 102 -13.96 3.56 4.64
CA SER A 102 -15.38 3.45 5.02
C SER A 102 -15.78 4.31 6.22
N GLU A 103 -14.85 4.79 7.02
CA GLU A 103 -15.14 5.66 8.16
C GLU A 103 -15.51 7.09 7.71
N LEU A 104 -14.83 7.59 6.67
CA LEU A 104 -15.03 8.93 6.14
C LEU A 104 -15.94 8.96 4.89
N LEU A 105 -15.80 7.97 4.00
CA LEU A 105 -16.51 7.92 2.74
C LEU A 105 -17.79 7.07 2.84
N LYS A 106 -18.89 7.71 3.24
CA LYS A 106 -20.16 7.01 3.52
C LYS A 106 -20.98 6.68 2.28
N ARG A 107 -20.85 7.47 1.20
CA ARG A 107 -21.64 7.29 -0.02
C ARG A 107 -20.91 6.36 -0.99
N ASN A 108 -21.64 5.48 -1.67
CA ASN A 108 -21.03 4.59 -2.69
C ASN A 108 -20.38 5.35 -3.85
N THR A 109 -20.83 6.58 -4.11
CA THR A 109 -20.31 7.46 -5.17
C THR A 109 -19.02 8.18 -4.77
N ASP A 110 -18.63 8.18 -3.49
CA ASP A 110 -17.41 8.85 -3.04
C ASP A 110 -16.19 8.10 -3.57
N SER A 111 -15.32 8.79 -4.31
CA SER A 111 -14.07 8.24 -4.85
C SER A 111 -12.98 8.25 -3.78
N ILE A 112 -12.37 7.09 -3.55
CA ILE A 112 -11.23 6.98 -2.63
C ILE A 112 -10.04 7.76 -3.18
N ARG A 113 -9.75 7.64 -4.49
CA ARG A 113 -8.67 8.40 -5.15
C ARG A 113 -8.84 9.91 -4.95
N CYS A 114 -10.02 10.45 -5.23
CA CYS A 114 -10.29 11.87 -5.04
C CYS A 114 -10.14 12.30 -3.58
N ALA A 115 -10.51 11.44 -2.62
CA ALA A 115 -10.32 11.72 -1.20
C ALA A 115 -8.83 11.75 -0.80
N VAL A 116 -8.01 10.84 -1.36
CA VAL A 116 -6.55 10.84 -1.14
C VAL A 116 -5.92 12.08 -1.77
N GLU A 117 -6.25 12.41 -3.03
CA GLU A 117 -5.74 13.60 -3.71
C GLU A 117 -6.08 14.93 -3.00
N ASN A 118 -7.18 14.95 -2.24
CA ASN A 118 -7.57 16.09 -1.40
C ASN A 118 -7.15 15.94 0.07
N ASP A 119 -6.28 14.98 0.36
CA ASP A 119 -5.75 14.68 1.71
C ASP A 119 -6.80 14.50 2.81
N VAL A 120 -7.96 13.98 2.46
CA VAL A 120 -9.08 13.73 3.40
C VAL A 120 -8.66 12.77 4.53
N PHE A 121 -7.70 11.90 4.27
CA PHE A 121 -7.18 10.92 5.24
C PHE A 121 -5.98 11.43 6.03
N GLU A 122 -5.46 12.64 5.73
CA GLU A 122 -4.23 13.19 6.33
C GLU A 122 -3.05 12.19 6.24
N SER A 123 -2.97 11.50 5.10
CA SER A 123 -1.98 10.44 4.86
C SER A 123 -0.83 10.89 3.96
N ILE A 124 -0.92 12.09 3.37
CA ILE A 124 0.14 12.66 2.54
C ILE A 124 1.25 13.19 3.46
N PRO A 125 2.52 12.85 3.21
CA PRO A 125 3.64 13.40 3.97
C PRO A 125 3.64 14.92 3.91
N ASN A 126 3.88 15.57 5.04
CA ASN A 126 3.99 17.03 5.09
C ASN A 126 5.39 17.46 4.62
N ASP A 127 5.45 18.11 3.46
CA ASP A 127 6.68 18.59 2.83
C ASP A 127 7.19 19.93 3.40
N SER A 128 6.53 20.48 4.43
CA SER A 128 6.87 21.81 5.01
C SER A 128 8.32 21.92 5.48
N LEU A 129 8.95 20.81 5.85
CA LEU A 129 10.39 20.76 6.19
C LEU A 129 11.27 20.93 4.94
N LEU A 130 10.86 20.36 3.81
CA LEU A 130 11.58 20.52 2.53
C LEU A 130 11.43 21.95 2.02
N ASP A 131 10.26 22.52 2.10
CA ASP A 131 10.00 23.93 1.77
C ASP A 131 10.85 24.92 2.61
N SER A 132 11.10 24.60 3.87
CA SER A 132 11.96 25.41 4.72
C SER A 132 13.44 25.29 4.35
N LEU A 133 13.90 24.09 3.99
CA LEU A 133 15.27 23.87 3.51
C LEU A 133 15.51 24.54 2.16
N GLU A 134 14.55 24.52 1.24
CA GLU A 134 14.64 25.22 -0.04
C GLU A 134 14.73 26.75 0.12
N LYS A 135 14.01 27.30 1.11
CA LYS A 135 14.11 28.74 1.43
C LYS A 135 15.47 29.12 1.98
N GLU A 136 16.00 28.36 2.93
CA GLU A 136 17.35 28.57 3.47
C GLU A 136 18.44 28.50 2.38
N TRP A 137 18.26 27.59 1.39
CA TRP A 137 19.24 27.41 0.31
C TRP A 137 19.19 28.54 -0.74
N ASN A 138 18.04 29.18 -0.91
CA ASN A 138 17.88 30.27 -1.88
C ASN A 138 18.20 31.66 -1.30
N ASP A 139 18.34 31.78 0.03
CA ASP A 139 18.67 33.04 0.72
C ASP A 139 20.20 33.24 0.94
N ASP A 140 21.06 32.28 0.55
CA ASP A 140 22.51 32.36 0.50
C ASP A 140 23.02 32.63 -0.94
#